data_5ee6eb2a73ffe36e57f8d5b07e6b1fb4
#
_entry.id   5ee6eb2a73ffe36e57f8d5b07e6b1fb4
#
_cell.length_a   1.000
_cell.length_b   1.000
_cell.length_c   1.000
_cell.angle_alpha   90.00
_cell.angle_beta   90.00
_cell.angle_gamma   90.00
#
_symmetry.space_group_name_H-M   'P 1'
#
loop_
_entity.id
_entity.type
_entity.pdbx_description
1 polymer ?
#
loop_
_entity_poly.entity_id
_entity_poly.type
_entity_poly.pdbx_seq_one_letter_code
_entity_poly.pdbx_strand_id
1 'polypeptide(L)'
;MAKALDGKVVLVTGAGGGIGRDIALMAASEGAAVVVNDLGASLKGTGQTESAAQAVVAEIKAAGGDAIADGGSVTDPEAARAMIEAGVKEFGRIDAVVNNAGILRDGFFHKMTYEDFDAVVKVHLYGAFNTSRAAADYFREQEGGALVHMTSTSGLIGNLAQANYAS
;
A
#
# COMPACT_ATOMS: atom_id res chain seq x y z
N MET A 1 15.04 -1.23 -24.43
CA MET A 1 15.69 -0.50 -23.33
C MET A 1 15.62 -1.39 -22.11
N ALA A 2 16.62 -1.37 -21.22
CA ALA A 2 16.54 -2.09 -19.96
C ALA A 2 15.38 -1.46 -19.13
N LYS A 3 14.56 -2.31 -18.51
CA LYS A 3 13.49 -1.86 -17.64
C LYS A 3 14.07 -1.39 -16.31
N ALA A 4 13.57 -0.28 -15.76
CA ALA A 4 14.16 0.37 -14.58
C ALA A 4 14.07 -0.49 -13.30
N LEU A 5 13.06 -1.38 -13.22
CA LEU A 5 12.79 -2.23 -12.05
C LEU A 5 12.97 -3.73 -12.37
N ASP A 6 13.72 -4.07 -13.41
CA ASP A 6 13.96 -5.45 -13.78
C ASP A 6 14.57 -6.26 -12.62
N GLY A 7 13.97 -7.41 -12.29
CA GLY A 7 14.37 -8.26 -11.18
C GLY A 7 14.09 -7.69 -9.77
N LYS A 8 13.33 -6.61 -9.65
CA LYS A 8 12.88 -6.03 -8.38
C LYS A 8 11.51 -6.54 -7.97
N VAL A 9 11.25 -6.55 -6.67
CA VAL A 9 9.96 -6.89 -6.09
C VAL A 9 9.41 -5.71 -5.31
N VAL A 10 8.20 -5.30 -5.64
CA VAL A 10 7.55 -4.10 -5.08
C VAL A 10 6.21 -4.47 -4.44
N LEU A 11 6.04 -4.15 -3.16
CA LEU A 11 4.72 -4.15 -2.51
C LEU A 11 4.07 -2.79 -2.71
N VAL A 12 2.82 -2.77 -3.18
CA VAL A 12 1.99 -1.56 -3.23
C VAL A 12 0.73 -1.79 -2.41
N THR A 13 0.53 -0.99 -1.36
CA THR A 13 -0.67 -1.08 -0.52
C THR A 13 -1.79 -0.16 -1.04
N GLY A 14 -3.06 -0.59 -0.89
CA GLY A 14 -4.19 0.11 -1.48
C GLY A 14 -4.14 0.13 -3.00
N ALA A 15 -3.69 -0.97 -3.60
CA ALA A 15 -3.41 -1.05 -5.03
C ALA A 15 -4.54 -1.64 -5.88
N GLY A 16 -5.73 -1.86 -5.30
CA GLY A 16 -6.90 -2.32 -6.05
C GLY A 16 -7.54 -1.25 -6.93
N GLY A 17 -7.14 0.02 -6.80
CA GLY A 17 -7.68 1.11 -7.59
C GLY A 17 -6.89 2.41 -7.49
N GLY A 18 -7.30 3.43 -8.27
CA GLY A 18 -6.73 4.77 -8.23
C GLY A 18 -5.21 4.81 -8.37
N ILE A 19 -4.56 5.66 -7.59
CA ILE A 19 -3.10 5.90 -7.65
C ILE A 19 -2.33 4.61 -7.37
N GLY A 20 -2.73 3.81 -6.38
CA GLY A 20 -2.05 2.56 -6.04
C GLY A 20 -2.06 1.55 -7.18
N ARG A 21 -3.19 1.42 -7.88
CA ARG A 21 -3.28 0.58 -9.08
C ARG A 21 -2.33 1.05 -10.17
N ASP A 22 -2.31 2.35 -10.46
CA ASP A 22 -1.46 2.89 -11.52
C ASP A 22 0.05 2.74 -11.18
N ILE A 23 0.42 2.87 -9.91
CA ILE A 23 1.78 2.58 -9.43
C ILE A 23 2.11 1.10 -9.62
N ALA A 24 1.21 0.18 -9.27
CA ALA A 24 1.43 -1.26 -9.43
C ALA A 24 1.62 -1.65 -10.90
N LEU A 25 0.76 -1.13 -11.80
CA LEU A 25 0.86 -1.35 -13.24
C LEU A 25 2.16 -0.77 -13.82
N MET A 26 2.53 0.45 -13.41
CA MET A 26 3.77 1.08 -13.84
C MET A 26 4.99 0.27 -13.36
N ALA A 27 5.04 -0.14 -12.09
CA ALA A 27 6.14 -0.95 -11.57
C ALA A 27 6.28 -2.26 -12.36
N ALA A 28 5.17 -2.95 -12.64
CA ALA A 28 5.18 -4.17 -13.46
C ALA A 28 5.65 -3.92 -14.90
N SER A 29 5.21 -2.82 -15.53
CA SER A 29 5.66 -2.44 -16.87
C SER A 29 7.17 -2.18 -16.94
N GLU A 30 7.75 -1.69 -15.85
CA GLU A 30 9.19 -1.47 -15.69
C GLU A 30 9.96 -2.72 -15.21
N GLY A 31 9.29 -3.89 -15.17
CA GLY A 31 9.93 -5.19 -14.93
C GLY A 31 9.92 -5.68 -13.49
N ALA A 32 9.25 -4.99 -12.58
CA ALA A 32 9.09 -5.48 -11.22
C ALA A 32 8.08 -6.63 -11.16
N ALA A 33 8.32 -7.59 -10.26
CA ALA A 33 7.27 -8.42 -9.71
C ALA A 33 6.53 -7.63 -8.61
N VAL A 34 5.19 -7.71 -8.56
CA VAL A 34 4.39 -6.83 -7.71
C VAL A 34 3.52 -7.61 -6.75
N VAL A 35 3.59 -7.26 -5.46
CA VAL A 35 2.58 -7.64 -4.49
C VAL A 35 1.52 -6.55 -4.46
N VAL A 36 0.34 -6.87 -4.98
CA VAL A 36 -0.81 -5.97 -5.06
C VAL A 36 -1.66 -6.18 -3.81
N ASN A 37 -1.51 -5.30 -2.81
CA ASN A 37 -2.32 -5.39 -1.60
C ASN A 37 -3.51 -4.44 -1.69
N ASP A 38 -4.70 -4.95 -1.41
CA ASP A 38 -5.90 -4.15 -1.22
C ASP A 38 -6.92 -4.92 -0.36
N LEU A 39 -7.40 -4.27 0.70
CA LEU A 39 -8.42 -4.83 1.58
C LEU A 39 -9.80 -4.93 0.88
N GLY A 40 -9.97 -4.29 -0.27
CA GLY A 40 -11.25 -4.19 -0.97
C GLY A 40 -12.24 -3.25 -0.31
N ALA A 41 -11.76 -2.39 0.59
CA ALA A 41 -12.58 -1.40 1.26
C ALA A 41 -12.79 -0.15 0.39
N SER A 42 -13.93 0.52 0.58
CA SER A 42 -14.17 1.83 -0.01
C SER A 42 -13.22 2.89 0.56
N LEU A 43 -13.15 4.07 -0.06
CA LEU A 43 -12.40 5.22 0.48
C LEU A 43 -12.80 5.62 1.91
N LYS A 44 -14.00 5.22 2.37
CA LYS A 44 -14.44 5.41 3.75
C LYS A 44 -14.00 4.29 4.70
N GLY A 45 -13.29 3.29 4.20
CA GLY A 45 -12.85 2.12 4.97
C GLY A 45 -13.98 1.13 5.27
N THR A 46 -15.01 1.07 4.44
CA THR A 46 -16.17 0.17 4.61
C THR A 46 -16.35 -0.76 3.41
N GLY A 47 -16.85 -1.96 3.66
CA GLY A 47 -17.00 -3.01 2.65
C GLY A 47 -15.68 -3.72 2.38
N GLN A 48 -15.75 -4.97 1.93
CA GLN A 48 -14.58 -5.76 1.53
C GLN A 48 -14.95 -6.55 0.27
N THR A 49 -14.15 -6.41 -0.79
CA THR A 49 -14.21 -7.27 -1.97
C THR A 49 -12.79 -7.66 -2.36
N GLU A 50 -12.42 -8.90 -2.17
CA GLU A 50 -11.10 -9.43 -2.59
C GLU A 50 -10.82 -9.26 -4.09
N SER A 51 -11.84 -8.91 -4.86
CA SER A 51 -11.77 -8.83 -6.31
C SER A 51 -10.89 -7.69 -6.84
N ALA A 52 -10.67 -6.60 -6.09
CA ALA A 52 -9.97 -5.43 -6.61
C ALA A 52 -8.46 -5.71 -6.84
N ALA A 53 -7.77 -6.27 -5.84
CA ALA A 53 -6.37 -6.66 -5.99
C ALA A 53 -6.20 -7.74 -7.06
N GLN A 54 -7.09 -8.75 -7.09
CA GLN A 54 -7.07 -9.82 -8.08
C GLN A 54 -7.27 -9.31 -9.51
N ALA A 55 -8.11 -8.31 -9.71
CA ALA A 55 -8.31 -7.70 -11.02
C ALA A 55 -7.03 -7.02 -11.53
N VAL A 56 -6.32 -6.29 -10.67
CA VAL A 56 -5.04 -5.66 -11.02
C VAL A 56 -3.96 -6.71 -11.30
N VAL A 57 -3.90 -7.79 -10.50
CA VAL A 57 -2.99 -8.91 -10.77
C VAL A 57 -3.27 -9.55 -12.12
N ALA A 58 -4.54 -9.77 -12.45
CA ALA A 58 -4.92 -10.33 -13.76
C ALA A 58 -4.48 -9.42 -14.91
N GLU A 59 -4.60 -8.11 -14.75
CA GLU A 59 -4.17 -7.13 -15.74
C GLU A 59 -2.64 -7.12 -15.92
N ILE A 60 -1.88 -7.15 -14.82
CA ILE A 60 -0.42 -7.25 -14.85
C ILE A 60 0.02 -8.54 -15.59
N LYS A 61 -0.59 -9.67 -15.24
CA LYS A 61 -0.27 -10.96 -15.87
C LYS A 61 -0.64 -11.00 -17.34
N ALA A 62 -1.77 -10.40 -17.73
CA ALA A 62 -2.17 -10.28 -19.14
C ALA A 62 -1.20 -9.43 -19.96
N ALA A 63 -0.53 -8.46 -19.33
CA ALA A 63 0.53 -7.65 -19.92
C ALA A 63 1.92 -8.34 -19.91
N GLY A 64 2.01 -9.59 -19.39
CA GLY A 64 3.25 -10.37 -19.34
C GLY A 64 4.15 -10.05 -18.11
N GLY A 65 3.62 -9.37 -17.11
CA GLY A 65 4.31 -9.12 -15.83
C GLY A 65 3.98 -10.18 -14.78
N ASP A 66 4.68 -10.13 -13.66
CA ASP A 66 4.49 -11.01 -12.51
C ASP A 66 3.85 -10.27 -11.35
N ALA A 67 2.80 -10.85 -10.76
CA ALA A 67 2.15 -10.29 -9.59
C ALA A 67 1.39 -11.34 -8.76
N ILE A 68 1.26 -11.05 -7.46
CA ILE A 68 0.36 -11.74 -6.54
C ILE A 68 -0.58 -10.76 -5.85
N ALA A 69 -1.77 -11.22 -5.47
CA ALA A 69 -2.72 -10.44 -4.70
C ALA A 69 -2.59 -10.75 -3.20
N ASP A 70 -2.78 -9.71 -2.40
CA ASP A 70 -2.89 -9.81 -0.95
C ASP A 70 -4.09 -9.00 -0.45
N GLY A 71 -4.88 -9.56 0.47
CA GLY A 71 -6.08 -8.93 1.05
C GLY A 71 -5.92 -8.52 2.52
N GLY A 72 -4.70 -8.54 3.05
CA GLY A 72 -4.43 -8.21 4.44
C GLY A 72 -4.61 -6.73 4.77
N SER A 73 -4.98 -6.45 6.03
CA SER A 73 -5.09 -5.08 6.51
C SER A 73 -3.73 -4.53 6.92
N VAL A 74 -3.36 -3.34 6.43
CA VAL A 74 -2.15 -2.64 6.87
C VAL A 74 -2.19 -2.25 8.36
N THR A 75 -3.39 -2.16 8.96
CA THR A 75 -3.54 -1.82 10.38
C THR A 75 -3.24 -2.98 11.32
N ASP A 76 -3.12 -4.20 10.79
CA ASP A 76 -2.76 -5.40 11.53
C ASP A 76 -1.26 -5.71 11.30
N PRO A 77 -0.41 -5.67 12.34
CA PRO A 77 1.02 -5.95 12.20
C PRO A 77 1.33 -7.36 11.66
N GLU A 78 0.52 -8.36 12.01
CA GLU A 78 0.73 -9.73 11.54
C GLU A 78 0.34 -9.87 10.05
N ALA A 79 -0.76 -9.24 9.62
CA ALA A 79 -1.13 -9.17 8.23
C ALA A 79 -0.07 -8.40 7.40
N ALA A 80 0.43 -7.28 7.92
CA ALA A 80 1.50 -6.52 7.27
C ALA A 80 2.78 -7.35 7.09
N ARG A 81 3.14 -8.18 8.08
CA ARG A 81 4.25 -9.12 7.97
C ARG A 81 3.98 -10.19 6.91
N ALA A 82 2.79 -10.78 6.92
CA ALA A 82 2.41 -11.79 5.95
C ALA A 82 2.46 -11.30 4.50
N MET A 83 2.11 -10.03 4.22
CA MET A 83 2.25 -9.41 2.89
C MET A 83 3.69 -9.42 2.40
N ILE A 84 4.63 -9.02 3.25
CA ILE A 84 6.06 -8.99 2.92
C ILE A 84 6.56 -10.42 2.70
N GLU A 85 6.24 -11.34 3.63
CA GLU A 85 6.62 -12.75 3.53
C GLU A 85 6.07 -13.43 2.28
N ALA A 86 4.84 -13.09 1.86
CA ALA A 86 4.26 -13.60 0.62
C ALA A 86 5.08 -13.16 -0.61
N GLY A 87 5.49 -11.91 -0.68
CA GLY A 87 6.36 -11.41 -1.75
C GLY A 87 7.72 -12.10 -1.75
N VAL A 88 8.35 -12.23 -0.59
CA VAL A 88 9.65 -12.92 -0.45
C VAL A 88 9.54 -14.40 -0.81
N LYS A 89 8.47 -15.08 -0.37
CA LYS A 89 8.23 -16.49 -0.67
C LYS A 89 8.05 -16.74 -2.17
N GLU A 90 7.29 -15.89 -2.84
CA GLU A 90 6.97 -16.05 -4.26
C GLU A 90 8.11 -15.63 -5.17
N PHE A 91 8.76 -14.49 -4.86
CA PHE A 91 9.73 -13.85 -5.75
C PHE A 91 11.17 -13.84 -5.21
N GLY A 92 11.40 -14.37 -3.99
CA GLY A 92 12.73 -14.52 -3.40
C GLY A 92 13.30 -13.28 -2.72
N ARG A 93 12.62 -12.11 -2.79
CA ARG A 93 13.09 -10.82 -2.25
C ARG A 93 11.96 -9.82 -2.06
N ILE A 94 12.26 -8.69 -1.45
CA ILE A 94 11.46 -7.49 -1.45
C ILE A 94 12.37 -6.27 -1.59
N ASP A 95 12.15 -5.40 -2.57
CA ASP A 95 13.03 -4.25 -2.86
C ASP A 95 12.40 -2.90 -2.54
N ALA A 96 11.08 -2.81 -2.60
CA ALA A 96 10.40 -1.57 -2.26
C ALA A 96 9.02 -1.83 -1.64
N VAL A 97 8.63 -0.92 -0.76
CA VAL A 97 7.28 -0.83 -0.20
C VAL A 97 6.71 0.54 -0.50
N VAL A 98 5.59 0.58 -1.23
CA VAL A 98 4.82 1.79 -1.49
C VAL A 98 3.63 1.81 -0.54
N ASN A 99 3.72 2.64 0.49
CA ASN A 99 2.67 2.88 1.48
C ASN A 99 1.66 3.87 0.91
N ASN A 100 0.72 3.35 0.12
CA ASN A 100 -0.32 4.13 -0.54
C ASN A 100 -1.71 3.91 0.07
N ALA A 101 -1.93 2.83 0.81
CA ALA A 101 -3.21 2.58 1.47
C ALA A 101 -3.65 3.78 2.32
N GLY A 102 -4.88 4.21 2.13
CA GLY A 102 -5.42 5.37 2.82
C GLY A 102 -6.94 5.42 2.78
N ILE A 103 -7.52 6.06 3.76
CA ILE A 103 -8.96 6.33 3.85
C ILE A 103 -9.20 7.80 4.18
N LEU A 104 -10.38 8.29 3.84
CA LEU A 104 -10.84 9.62 4.18
C LEU A 104 -12.09 9.54 5.05
N ARG A 105 -12.08 10.25 6.17
CA ARG A 105 -13.22 10.44 7.07
C ARG A 105 -13.31 11.91 7.44
N ASP A 106 -13.63 12.71 6.42
CA ASP A 106 -13.69 14.15 6.54
C ASP A 106 -14.86 14.59 7.44
N GLY A 107 -14.60 15.56 8.29
CA GLY A 107 -15.59 16.13 9.20
C GLY A 107 -15.07 17.38 9.87
N PHE A 108 -15.96 18.36 10.12
CA PHE A 108 -15.58 19.52 10.90
C PHE A 108 -15.04 19.09 12.27
N PHE A 109 -13.95 19.65 12.73
CA PHE A 109 -13.24 19.24 13.93
C PHE A 109 -14.15 19.09 15.17
N HIS A 110 -15.08 20.02 15.38
CA HIS A 110 -16.03 19.96 16.50
C HIS A 110 -17.11 18.87 16.38
N LYS A 111 -17.20 18.18 15.23
CA LYS A 111 -18.13 17.07 14.95
C LYS A 111 -17.39 15.76 14.65
N MET A 112 -16.07 15.81 14.53
CA MET A 112 -15.27 14.63 14.23
C MET A 112 -15.30 13.68 15.44
N THR A 113 -15.60 12.41 15.18
CA THR A 113 -15.59 11.40 16.24
C THR A 113 -14.17 10.90 16.52
N TYR A 114 -13.94 10.34 17.69
CA TYR A 114 -12.66 9.68 18.00
C TYR A 114 -12.41 8.50 17.08
N GLU A 115 -13.48 7.78 16.71
CA GLU A 115 -13.41 6.62 15.81
C GLU A 115 -12.98 7.02 14.39
N ASP A 116 -13.45 8.15 13.88
CA ASP A 116 -13.06 8.65 12.56
C ASP A 116 -11.61 9.15 12.55
N PHE A 117 -11.19 9.81 13.63
CA PHE A 117 -9.80 10.25 13.79
C PHE A 117 -8.87 9.03 13.89
N ASP A 118 -9.16 8.11 14.79
CA ASP A 118 -8.37 6.90 15.06
C ASP A 118 -8.26 5.98 13.83
N ALA A 119 -9.38 5.81 13.09
CA ALA A 119 -9.37 5.00 11.88
C ALA A 119 -8.42 5.55 10.81
N VAL A 120 -8.39 6.87 10.59
CA VAL A 120 -7.50 7.50 9.62
C VAL A 120 -6.05 7.38 10.08
N VAL A 121 -5.75 7.68 11.34
CA VAL A 121 -4.39 7.55 11.91
C VAL A 121 -3.91 6.09 11.84
N LYS A 122 -4.78 5.13 12.16
CA LYS A 122 -4.44 3.69 12.07
C LYS A 122 -4.04 3.28 10.65
N VAL A 123 -4.77 3.71 9.65
CA VAL A 123 -4.45 3.31 8.27
C VAL A 123 -3.19 4.04 7.77
N HIS A 124 -3.12 5.37 7.92
CA HIS A 124 -2.04 6.16 7.32
C HIS A 124 -0.74 6.07 8.10
N LEU A 125 -0.77 6.18 9.44
CA LEU A 125 0.44 6.20 10.26
C LEU A 125 0.87 4.79 10.68
N TYR A 126 -0.01 4.07 11.38
CA TYR A 126 0.33 2.72 11.83
C TYR A 126 0.45 1.73 10.67
N GLY A 127 -0.38 1.86 9.63
CA GLY A 127 -0.28 1.03 8.43
C GLY A 127 1.06 1.18 7.73
N ALA A 128 1.51 2.42 7.52
CA ALA A 128 2.82 2.69 6.94
C ALA A 128 3.98 2.21 7.85
N PHE A 129 3.84 2.35 9.17
CA PHE A 129 4.81 1.81 10.12
C PHE A 129 4.89 0.28 10.06
N ASN A 130 3.74 -0.41 10.10
CA ASN A 130 3.67 -1.87 10.14
C ASN A 130 4.34 -2.51 8.91
N THR A 131 3.99 -2.06 7.71
CA THR A 131 4.55 -2.57 6.46
C THR A 131 6.03 -2.24 6.32
N SER A 132 6.43 -1.02 6.69
CA SER A 132 7.84 -0.59 6.67
C SER A 132 8.67 -1.39 7.67
N ARG A 133 8.16 -1.61 8.89
CA ARG A 133 8.84 -2.41 9.91
C ARG A 133 8.98 -3.86 9.48
N ALA A 134 7.96 -4.43 8.85
CA ALA A 134 7.99 -5.79 8.33
C ALA A 134 9.07 -5.98 7.23
N ALA A 135 9.27 -4.97 6.37
CA ALA A 135 10.26 -5.02 5.31
C ALA A 135 11.69 -4.73 5.80
N ALA A 136 11.86 -4.02 6.91
CA ALA A 136 13.14 -3.47 7.35
C ALA A 136 14.24 -4.52 7.56
N ASP A 137 13.91 -5.70 8.09
CA ASP A 137 14.89 -6.76 8.32
C ASP A 137 15.38 -7.34 6.98
N TYR A 138 14.49 -7.54 6.02
CA TYR A 138 14.85 -7.96 4.65
C TYR A 138 15.71 -6.93 3.94
N PHE A 139 15.37 -5.64 4.04
CA PHE A 139 16.18 -4.55 3.45
C PHE A 139 17.59 -4.50 4.04
N ARG A 140 17.72 -4.71 5.36
CA ARG A 140 19.01 -4.78 6.02
C ARG A 140 19.84 -5.98 5.56
N GLU A 141 19.24 -7.16 5.44
CA GLU A 141 19.91 -8.38 5.00
C GLU A 141 20.33 -8.30 3.53
N GLN A 142 19.51 -7.65 2.69
CA GLN A 142 19.79 -7.42 1.27
C GLN A 142 20.76 -6.24 1.02
N GLU A 143 21.13 -5.50 2.07
CA GLU A 143 21.89 -4.26 1.97
C GLU A 143 21.26 -3.22 1.02
N GLY A 144 19.94 -3.22 0.91
CA GLY A 144 19.21 -2.33 0.02
C GLY A 144 17.71 -2.47 0.14
N GLY A 145 17.00 -1.39 -0.15
CA GLY A 145 15.54 -1.31 -0.12
C GLY A 145 15.07 0.13 -0.21
N ALA A 146 13.81 0.32 -0.56
CA ALA A 146 13.20 1.64 -0.66
C ALA A 146 11.83 1.67 0.03
N LEU A 147 11.56 2.74 0.77
CA LEU A 147 10.26 3.05 1.34
C LEU A 147 9.71 4.30 0.65
N VAL A 148 8.52 4.18 0.09
CA VAL A 148 7.79 5.31 -0.50
C VAL A 148 6.54 5.56 0.34
N HIS A 149 6.41 6.76 0.88
CA HIS A 149 5.26 7.17 1.67
C HIS A 149 4.45 8.22 0.92
N MET A 150 3.15 7.98 0.77
CA MET A 150 2.24 8.97 0.20
C MET A 150 2.00 10.06 1.24
N THR A 151 2.12 11.30 0.80
CA THR A 151 1.79 12.48 1.59
C THR A 151 0.77 13.34 0.87
N SER A 152 0.29 14.39 1.53
CA SER A 152 -0.71 15.29 0.97
C SER A 152 -0.38 16.75 1.27
N THR A 153 -0.84 17.65 0.41
CA THR A 153 -0.87 19.08 0.72
C THR A 153 -1.66 19.38 1.99
N SER A 154 -2.64 18.54 2.33
CA SER A 154 -3.39 18.67 3.59
C SER A 154 -2.50 18.58 4.82
N GLY A 155 -1.48 17.71 4.80
CA GLY A 155 -0.49 17.59 5.88
C GLY A 155 0.52 18.76 5.91
N LEU A 156 0.73 19.45 4.78
CA LEU A 156 1.69 20.56 4.70
C LEU A 156 1.08 21.93 5.06
N ILE A 157 -0.14 22.18 4.60
CA ILE A 157 -0.79 23.51 4.75
C ILE A 157 -2.14 23.44 5.45
N GLY A 158 -2.60 22.25 5.83
CA GLY A 158 -3.93 22.00 6.37
C GLY A 158 -5.02 22.01 5.30
N ASN A 159 -6.17 21.40 5.62
CA ASN A 159 -7.37 21.46 4.79
C ASN A 159 -8.61 21.46 5.68
N LEU A 160 -9.66 22.15 5.23
CA LEU A 160 -10.94 22.20 5.95
C LEU A 160 -11.50 20.79 6.10
N ALA A 161 -11.98 20.47 7.31
CA ALA A 161 -12.59 19.19 7.66
C ALA A 161 -11.66 17.95 7.61
N GLN A 162 -10.35 18.12 7.50
CA GLN A 162 -9.37 17.03 7.41
C GLN A 162 -8.36 17.03 8.56
N ALA A 163 -8.77 17.37 9.78
CA ALA A 163 -7.87 17.37 10.93
C ALA A 163 -7.22 16.00 11.21
N ASN A 164 -7.92 14.91 10.94
CA ASN A 164 -7.41 13.53 11.04
C ASN A 164 -6.44 13.17 9.90
N TYR A 165 -6.76 13.61 8.69
CA TYR A 165 -5.96 13.29 7.49
C TYR A 165 -4.71 14.19 7.36
N ALA A 166 -4.73 15.35 7.99
CA ALA A 166 -3.62 16.31 8.00
C ALA A 166 -2.61 16.09 9.15
N SER A 167 -2.91 15.17 10.09
CA SER A 167 -2.09 14.93 11.30
C SER A 167 -0.91 13.97 11.09
#